data_23b5c4909221922b8bd0a75a7303f1e3
#
_entry.id   23b5c4909221922b8bd0a75a7303f1e3
#
_cell.length_a   1.000
_cell.length_b   1.000
_cell.length_c   1.000
_cell.angle_alpha   90.00
_cell.angle_beta   90.00
_cell.angle_gamma   90.00
#
_symmetry.space_group_name_H-M   'P 1'
#
loop_
_entity.id
_entity.type
_entity.pdbx_description
1 polymer ?
#
loop_
_entity_poly.entity_id
_entity_poly.type
_entity_poly.pdbx_seq_one_letter_code
_entity_poly.pdbx_strand_id
1 'polypeptide(L)'
;MNEQAKHVPQGFHTLTPYLICGGVGRLMKFVTEAFGAVETFRMAREDGTIAHASVRIVDSMMEMAEPSGEWKAMPAGVHLYLPDADEVYRRAMAAGGTSLYEPQDMEYGDREGGVKDPSGNDWYIATHRLTGQFAPKGFRTVTPGLSVKGATALLQFLQKAFGADVVFKKEDPEGVVRVAAVMIGDSVLECSEAHGQWGPRPMANHLYVPDADAVYRAAIAAGATSLEEPKDQFYGERSGAAMDAWGNHWYIATHQETLSEAEVRRRAAEHSTAAG
;
A
#
# COMPACT_ATOMS: atom_id res chain seq x y z
N MET A 1 -3.79 -18.17 18.15
CA MET A 1 -4.38 -17.45 17.00
C MET A 1 -4.76 -16.07 17.54
N ASN A 2 -4.10 -14.99 17.08
CA ASN A 2 -4.52 -13.64 17.46
C ASN A 2 -5.91 -13.41 16.85
N GLU A 3 -6.87 -13.04 17.69
CA GLU A 3 -8.20 -12.65 17.25
C GLU A 3 -8.04 -11.37 16.42
N GLN A 4 -8.42 -11.44 15.12
CA GLN A 4 -8.34 -10.29 14.23
C GLN A 4 -9.25 -9.17 14.78
N ALA A 5 -8.75 -7.95 14.83
CA ALA A 5 -9.53 -6.82 15.31
C ALA A 5 -10.78 -6.60 14.43
N LYS A 6 -11.95 -6.42 15.06
CA LYS A 6 -13.24 -6.35 14.36
C LYS A 6 -13.35 -5.22 13.33
N HIS A 7 -12.50 -4.19 13.45
CA HIS A 7 -12.46 -3.04 12.53
C HIS A 7 -11.59 -3.26 11.30
N VAL A 8 -10.98 -4.45 11.14
CA VAL A 8 -10.16 -4.83 9.98
C VAL A 8 -10.86 -5.98 9.25
N PRO A 9 -11.09 -5.90 7.94
CA PRO A 9 -11.69 -7.01 7.18
C PRO A 9 -10.84 -8.28 7.26
N GLN A 10 -11.48 -9.43 7.11
CA GLN A 10 -10.77 -10.70 7.14
C GLN A 10 -9.69 -10.79 6.05
N GLY A 11 -8.47 -11.12 6.45
CA GLY A 11 -7.31 -11.25 5.55
C GLY A 11 -6.55 -9.95 5.32
N PHE A 12 -7.10 -8.81 5.71
CA PHE A 12 -6.42 -7.53 5.68
C PHE A 12 -5.61 -7.28 6.97
N HIS A 13 -4.77 -6.25 6.92
CA HIS A 13 -4.00 -5.73 8.03
C HIS A 13 -4.31 -4.25 8.22
N THR A 14 -3.78 -3.64 9.28
CA THR A 14 -4.00 -2.22 9.58
C THR A 14 -3.69 -1.33 8.37
N LEU A 15 -2.59 -1.62 7.65
CA LEU A 15 -2.20 -0.87 6.45
C LEU A 15 -2.15 -1.79 5.24
N THR A 16 -2.81 -1.36 4.16
CA THR A 16 -2.86 -2.07 2.88
C THR A 16 -2.45 -1.12 1.76
N PRO A 17 -1.42 -1.46 0.95
CA PRO A 17 -1.05 -0.68 -0.22
C PRO A 17 -2.20 -0.62 -1.22
N TYR A 18 -2.47 0.58 -1.77
CA TYR A 18 -3.50 0.80 -2.77
C TYR A 18 -2.90 1.42 -4.02
N LEU A 19 -2.80 0.64 -5.09
CA LEU A 19 -2.14 1.05 -6.33
C LEU A 19 -3.16 1.67 -7.29
N ILE A 20 -3.04 2.96 -7.55
CA ILE A 20 -3.88 3.67 -8.54
C ILE A 20 -3.06 3.83 -9.82
N CYS A 21 -3.37 3.03 -10.84
CA CYS A 21 -2.60 3.02 -12.07
C CYS A 21 -3.44 2.66 -13.29
N GLY A 22 -3.04 3.14 -14.47
CA GLY A 22 -3.67 2.74 -15.72
C GLY A 22 -3.33 1.29 -16.09
N GLY A 23 -4.33 0.53 -16.51
CA GLY A 23 -4.18 -0.86 -16.92
C GLY A 23 -4.12 -1.83 -15.75
N VAL A 24 -5.00 -1.68 -14.76
CA VAL A 24 -5.11 -2.58 -13.60
C VAL A 24 -5.20 -4.05 -14.01
N GLY A 25 -5.87 -4.38 -15.11
CA GLY A 25 -5.90 -5.75 -15.63
C GLY A 25 -4.50 -6.29 -16.00
N ARG A 26 -3.60 -5.42 -16.52
CA ARG A 26 -2.20 -5.79 -16.78
C ARG A 26 -1.41 -5.94 -15.49
N LEU A 27 -1.65 -5.05 -14.51
CA LEU A 27 -1.04 -5.14 -13.19
C LEU A 27 -1.43 -6.45 -12.50
N MET A 28 -2.72 -6.80 -12.50
CA MET A 28 -3.21 -8.07 -11.93
C MET A 28 -2.55 -9.28 -12.58
N LYS A 29 -2.44 -9.28 -13.92
CA LYS A 29 -1.73 -10.34 -14.64
C LYS A 29 -0.27 -10.41 -14.20
N PHE A 30 0.43 -9.26 -14.16
CA PHE A 30 1.83 -9.18 -13.74
C PHE A 30 2.04 -9.74 -12.34
N VAL A 31 1.29 -9.27 -11.33
CA VAL A 31 1.47 -9.73 -9.94
C VAL A 31 1.11 -11.22 -9.76
N THR A 32 0.17 -11.73 -10.56
CA THR A 32 -0.18 -13.17 -10.57
C THR A 32 0.98 -14.00 -11.13
N GLU A 33 1.53 -13.63 -12.29
CA GLU A 33 2.61 -14.38 -12.95
C GLU A 33 3.95 -14.24 -12.21
N ALA A 34 4.26 -13.04 -11.74
CA ALA A 34 5.53 -12.75 -11.05
C ALA A 34 5.54 -13.21 -9.59
N PHE A 35 4.49 -12.92 -8.84
CA PHE A 35 4.47 -13.04 -7.38
C PHE A 35 3.53 -14.12 -6.85
N GLY A 36 2.76 -14.75 -7.73
CA GLY A 36 1.78 -15.75 -7.32
C GLY A 36 0.56 -15.13 -6.62
N ALA A 37 0.21 -13.90 -6.96
CA ALA A 37 -0.96 -13.23 -6.40
C ALA A 37 -2.25 -13.96 -6.76
N VAL A 38 -3.16 -14.04 -5.79
CA VAL A 38 -4.50 -14.61 -5.95
C VAL A 38 -5.52 -13.48 -5.89
N GLU A 39 -6.32 -13.33 -6.95
CA GLU A 39 -7.45 -12.39 -6.96
C GLU A 39 -8.46 -12.77 -5.87
N THR A 40 -8.87 -11.78 -5.08
CA THR A 40 -9.84 -11.95 -4.00
C THR A 40 -11.13 -11.17 -4.25
N PHE A 41 -11.04 -10.08 -5.03
CA PHE A 41 -12.20 -9.28 -5.40
C PHE A 41 -11.93 -8.51 -6.69
N ARG A 42 -12.97 -8.28 -7.51
CA ARG A 42 -12.93 -7.39 -8.67
C ARG A 42 -14.28 -6.74 -8.91
N MET A 43 -14.28 -5.43 -9.12
CA MET A 43 -15.41 -4.67 -9.59
C MET A 43 -15.01 -3.92 -10.88
N ALA A 44 -15.64 -4.30 -12.00
CA ALA A 44 -15.42 -3.65 -13.29
C ALA A 44 -16.50 -2.57 -13.53
N ARG A 45 -16.13 -1.53 -14.29
CA ARG A 45 -17.05 -0.55 -14.87
C ARG A 45 -17.68 -1.09 -16.15
N GLU A 46 -18.68 -0.41 -16.66
CA GLU A 46 -19.37 -0.78 -17.90
C GLU A 46 -18.44 -0.81 -19.12
N ASP A 47 -17.42 0.04 -19.14
CA ASP A 47 -16.41 0.11 -20.20
C ASP A 47 -15.34 -1.00 -20.09
N GLY A 48 -15.46 -1.89 -19.09
CA GLY A 48 -14.53 -2.98 -18.82
C GLY A 48 -13.29 -2.58 -18.02
N THR A 49 -13.10 -1.31 -17.68
CA THR A 49 -12.04 -0.88 -16.77
C THR A 49 -12.32 -1.35 -15.34
N ILE A 50 -11.28 -1.50 -14.53
CA ILE A 50 -11.41 -2.02 -13.16
C ILE A 50 -11.57 -0.86 -12.20
N ALA A 51 -12.78 -0.69 -11.66
CA ALA A 51 -13.07 0.32 -10.66
C ALA A 51 -12.33 0.06 -9.35
N HIS A 52 -12.28 -1.22 -8.94
CA HIS A 52 -11.57 -1.68 -7.76
C HIS A 52 -11.26 -3.17 -7.89
N ALA A 53 -10.08 -3.57 -7.44
CA ALA A 53 -9.72 -4.97 -7.27
C ALA A 53 -8.83 -5.16 -6.04
N SER A 54 -8.85 -6.36 -5.49
CA SER A 54 -7.89 -6.77 -4.48
C SER A 54 -7.28 -8.12 -4.82
N VAL A 55 -6.03 -8.28 -4.44
CA VAL A 55 -5.26 -9.52 -4.56
C VAL A 55 -4.59 -9.83 -3.25
N ARG A 56 -4.33 -11.12 -3.03
CA ARG A 56 -3.53 -11.60 -1.89
C ARG A 56 -2.22 -12.18 -2.38
N ILE A 57 -1.11 -11.71 -1.80
CA ILE A 57 0.23 -12.26 -2.01
C ILE A 57 0.68 -12.84 -0.66
N VAL A 58 0.71 -14.16 -0.53
CA VAL A 58 1.00 -14.92 0.69
C VAL A 58 0.11 -14.48 1.86
N ASP A 59 0.61 -13.64 2.77
CA ASP A 59 -0.08 -13.14 3.98
C ASP A 59 -0.61 -11.70 3.83
N SER A 60 -0.39 -11.06 2.71
CA SER A 60 -0.65 -9.63 2.53
C SER A 60 -1.70 -9.38 1.45
N MET A 61 -2.66 -8.51 1.77
CA MET A 61 -3.59 -7.96 0.78
C MET A 61 -2.97 -6.73 0.09
N MET A 62 -3.39 -6.51 -1.14
CA MET A 62 -3.09 -5.31 -1.91
C MET A 62 -4.30 -4.92 -2.72
N GLU A 63 -4.61 -3.64 -2.76
CA GLU A 63 -5.73 -3.08 -3.50
C GLU A 63 -5.25 -2.31 -4.73
N MET A 64 -6.11 -2.20 -5.73
CA MET A 64 -5.78 -1.48 -6.95
C MET A 64 -7.02 -0.97 -7.66
N ALA A 65 -6.89 0.19 -8.35
CA ALA A 65 -7.94 0.81 -9.13
C ALA A 65 -7.38 1.52 -10.37
N GLU A 66 -8.21 1.60 -11.42
CA GLU A 66 -7.97 2.55 -12.51
C GLU A 66 -8.19 3.97 -12.02
N PRO A 67 -7.39 4.95 -12.49
CA PRO A 67 -7.63 6.36 -12.21
C PRO A 67 -9.06 6.78 -12.59
N SER A 68 -9.66 7.66 -11.82
CA SER A 68 -11.01 8.15 -12.09
C SER A 68 -11.23 9.54 -11.48
N GLY A 69 -11.79 10.48 -12.24
CA GLY A 69 -12.08 11.82 -11.73
C GLY A 69 -10.85 12.51 -11.15
N GLU A 70 -10.91 12.85 -9.88
CA GLU A 70 -9.81 13.50 -9.15
C GLU A 70 -8.72 12.50 -8.69
N TRP A 71 -9.03 11.21 -8.66
CA TRP A 71 -8.09 10.14 -8.28
C TRP A 71 -7.15 9.84 -9.45
N LYS A 72 -5.99 10.50 -9.44
CA LYS A 72 -4.98 10.37 -10.50
C LYS A 72 -4.13 9.12 -10.30
N ALA A 73 -3.49 8.67 -11.39
CA ALA A 73 -2.51 7.60 -11.30
C ALA A 73 -1.35 7.99 -10.36
N MET A 74 -1.00 7.07 -9.48
CA MET A 74 0.02 7.22 -8.45
C MET A 74 0.93 6.00 -8.48
N PRO A 75 2.02 5.99 -9.29
CA PRO A 75 2.97 4.89 -9.31
C PRO A 75 3.60 4.68 -7.94
N ALA A 76 3.39 3.50 -7.37
CA ALA A 76 3.81 3.16 -6.02
C ALA A 76 5.21 2.55 -5.96
N GLY A 77 5.85 2.60 -4.79
CA GLY A 77 6.99 1.80 -4.42
C GLY A 77 6.59 0.73 -3.39
N VAL A 78 6.86 -0.52 -3.66
CA VAL A 78 6.46 -1.64 -2.80
C VAL A 78 7.64 -2.54 -2.53
N HIS A 79 7.93 -2.80 -1.26
CA HIS A 79 8.89 -3.81 -0.85
C HIS A 79 8.19 -5.16 -0.74
N LEU A 80 8.76 -6.19 -1.36
CA LEU A 80 8.17 -7.51 -1.47
C LEU A 80 9.14 -8.56 -0.91
N TYR A 81 8.85 -9.10 0.28
CA TYR A 81 9.64 -10.15 0.90
C TYR A 81 9.13 -11.54 0.51
N LEU A 82 9.98 -12.31 -0.18
CA LEU A 82 9.69 -13.68 -0.62
C LEU A 82 10.92 -14.59 -0.40
N PRO A 83 10.74 -15.93 -0.35
CA PRO A 83 11.82 -16.85 -0.01
C PRO A 83 13.03 -16.86 -0.97
N ASP A 84 12.82 -16.51 -2.26
CA ASP A 84 13.86 -16.53 -3.29
C ASP A 84 13.73 -15.30 -4.19
N ALA A 85 14.46 -14.24 -3.84
CA ALA A 85 14.44 -12.97 -4.57
C ALA A 85 14.94 -13.12 -6.04
N ASP A 86 15.93 -13.98 -6.28
CA ASP A 86 16.47 -14.21 -7.63
C ASP A 86 15.44 -14.87 -8.54
N GLU A 87 14.72 -15.88 -8.03
CA GLU A 87 13.65 -16.57 -8.78
C GLU A 87 12.47 -15.64 -9.04
N VAL A 88 12.04 -14.89 -8.03
CA VAL A 88 10.92 -13.95 -8.15
C VAL A 88 11.26 -12.81 -9.10
N TYR A 89 12.45 -12.26 -9.03
CA TYR A 89 12.96 -11.26 -9.99
C TYR A 89 12.90 -11.80 -11.42
N ARG A 90 13.39 -13.01 -11.67
CA ARG A 90 13.38 -13.65 -12.98
C ARG A 90 11.95 -13.83 -13.53
N ARG A 91 11.00 -14.24 -12.67
CA ARG A 91 9.58 -14.32 -13.05
C ARG A 91 8.99 -12.95 -13.35
N ALA A 92 9.32 -11.92 -12.55
CA ALA A 92 8.86 -10.56 -12.78
C ALA A 92 9.37 -10.02 -14.14
N MET A 93 10.63 -10.28 -14.49
CA MET A 93 11.16 -9.94 -15.81
C MET A 93 10.43 -10.68 -16.94
N ALA A 94 10.17 -11.97 -16.77
CA ALA A 94 9.42 -12.78 -17.74
C ALA A 94 7.97 -12.34 -17.90
N ALA A 95 7.34 -11.82 -16.83
CA ALA A 95 5.99 -11.25 -16.82
C ALA A 95 5.90 -9.84 -17.46
N GLY A 96 6.99 -9.31 -18.00
CA GLY A 96 7.05 -8.01 -18.68
C GLY A 96 7.56 -6.85 -17.83
N GLY A 97 8.17 -7.13 -16.68
CA GLY A 97 8.87 -6.13 -15.88
C GLY A 97 10.12 -5.58 -16.57
N THR A 98 10.54 -4.40 -16.15
CA THR A 98 11.80 -3.77 -16.54
C THR A 98 12.72 -3.68 -15.33
N SER A 99 13.98 -4.14 -15.49
CA SER A 99 14.96 -4.07 -14.41
C SER A 99 15.24 -2.63 -14.00
N LEU A 100 15.18 -2.37 -12.71
CA LEU A 100 15.76 -1.19 -12.06
C LEU A 100 17.21 -1.48 -11.65
N TYR A 101 17.43 -2.66 -11.08
CA TYR A 101 18.74 -3.25 -10.79
C TYR A 101 18.58 -4.76 -10.57
N GLU A 102 19.62 -5.51 -10.90
CA GLU A 102 19.66 -6.96 -10.71
C GLU A 102 19.79 -7.34 -9.24
N PRO A 103 19.34 -8.56 -8.83
CA PRO A 103 19.48 -9.03 -7.45
C PRO A 103 20.92 -8.99 -6.97
N GLN A 104 21.14 -8.34 -5.84
CA GLN A 104 22.44 -8.21 -5.18
C GLN A 104 22.30 -8.30 -3.66
N ASP A 105 23.39 -8.63 -2.97
CA ASP A 105 23.39 -8.67 -1.51
C ASP A 105 23.55 -7.24 -0.98
N MET A 106 22.57 -6.83 -0.16
CA MET A 106 22.52 -5.50 0.42
C MET A 106 23.23 -5.49 1.78
N GLU A 107 23.83 -4.35 2.14
CA GLU A 107 24.54 -4.17 3.42
C GLU A 107 23.66 -4.41 4.66
N TYR A 108 22.34 -4.24 4.53
CA TYR A 108 21.35 -4.48 5.58
C TYR A 108 20.89 -5.93 5.70
N GLY A 109 21.47 -6.83 4.90
CA GLY A 109 21.30 -8.26 5.03
C GLY A 109 20.23 -8.91 4.16
N ASP A 110 19.72 -8.19 3.19
CA ASP A 110 18.76 -8.72 2.20
C ASP A 110 19.47 -9.08 0.88
N ARG A 111 18.98 -10.08 0.21
CA ARG A 111 19.17 -10.30 -1.22
C ARG A 111 18.04 -9.61 -1.95
N GLU A 112 18.32 -8.57 -2.74
CA GLU A 112 17.29 -7.70 -3.30
C GLU A 112 17.55 -7.32 -4.75
N GLY A 113 16.48 -7.31 -5.57
CA GLY A 113 16.46 -6.77 -6.92
C GLY A 113 15.27 -5.85 -7.14
N GLY A 114 15.42 -4.84 -7.99
CA GLY A 114 14.40 -3.87 -8.32
C GLY A 114 13.77 -4.11 -9.69
N VAL A 115 12.44 -4.11 -9.79
CA VAL A 115 11.70 -4.25 -11.05
C VAL A 115 10.60 -3.20 -11.14
N LYS A 116 10.49 -2.54 -12.28
CA LYS A 116 9.34 -1.71 -12.64
C LYS A 116 8.32 -2.57 -13.39
N ASP A 117 7.06 -2.57 -12.93
CA ASP A 117 5.99 -3.29 -13.62
C ASP A 117 5.48 -2.53 -14.87
N PRO A 118 4.67 -3.17 -15.74
CA PRO A 118 4.12 -2.53 -16.93
C PRO A 118 3.16 -1.35 -16.67
N SER A 119 2.73 -1.14 -15.42
CA SER A 119 1.87 -0.02 -14.99
C SER A 119 2.66 1.09 -14.30
N GLY A 120 3.98 0.94 -14.15
CA GLY A 120 4.91 1.97 -13.66
C GLY A 120 5.24 1.91 -12.17
N ASN A 121 4.74 0.91 -11.43
CA ASN A 121 5.10 0.72 -10.02
C ASN A 121 6.48 0.08 -9.91
N ASP A 122 7.22 0.44 -8.87
CA ASP A 122 8.51 -0.15 -8.54
C ASP A 122 8.35 -1.21 -7.45
N TRP A 123 8.94 -2.38 -7.69
CA TRP A 123 8.93 -3.52 -6.78
C TRP A 123 10.36 -3.79 -6.33
N TYR A 124 10.60 -3.70 -5.02
CA TYR A 124 11.85 -4.06 -4.38
C TYR A 124 11.69 -5.49 -3.86
N ILE A 125 12.18 -6.46 -4.65
CA ILE A 125 11.97 -7.89 -4.41
C ILE A 125 13.11 -8.41 -3.57
N ALA A 126 12.83 -8.81 -2.33
CA ALA A 126 13.84 -9.14 -1.33
C ALA A 126 13.63 -10.50 -0.67
N THR A 127 14.76 -11.08 -0.22
CA THR A 127 14.83 -12.20 0.73
C THR A 127 15.74 -11.81 1.86
N HIS A 128 15.21 -11.73 3.08
CA HIS A 128 16.00 -11.45 4.27
C HIS A 128 16.85 -12.66 4.67
N ARG A 129 18.16 -12.45 4.91
CA ARG A 129 19.11 -13.55 5.14
C ARG A 129 19.67 -13.63 6.55
N LEU A 130 19.44 -12.63 7.40
CA LEU A 130 20.10 -12.56 8.72
C LEU A 130 19.44 -13.45 9.79
N THR A 131 18.15 -13.73 9.69
CA THR A 131 17.38 -14.39 10.76
C THR A 131 16.86 -15.78 10.41
N GLY A 132 17.11 -16.27 9.20
CA GLY A 132 16.55 -17.53 8.70
C GLY A 132 15.05 -17.45 8.33
N GLN A 133 14.46 -16.28 8.44
CA GLN A 133 13.13 -15.94 7.91
C GLN A 133 13.31 -15.09 6.66
N PHE A 134 12.41 -15.22 5.67
CA PHE A 134 12.53 -14.49 4.41
C PHE A 134 12.13 -13.00 4.51
N ALA A 135 11.54 -12.57 5.62
CA ALA A 135 11.23 -11.17 5.93
C ALA A 135 11.80 -10.79 7.30
N PRO A 136 12.21 -9.53 7.53
CA PRO A 136 12.60 -9.05 8.84
C PRO A 136 11.45 -9.13 9.84
N LYS A 137 11.77 -9.22 11.14
CA LYS A 137 10.76 -9.31 12.19
C LYS A 137 9.80 -8.11 12.14
N GLY A 138 8.51 -8.40 12.06
CA GLY A 138 7.43 -7.40 12.01
C GLY A 138 7.05 -6.98 10.60
N PHE A 139 7.86 -7.29 9.59
CA PHE A 139 7.52 -7.07 8.20
C PHE A 139 6.62 -8.20 7.67
N ARG A 140 5.84 -7.86 6.64
CA ARG A 140 5.00 -8.80 5.91
C ARG A 140 5.51 -8.98 4.50
N THR A 141 4.89 -9.92 3.76
CA THR A 141 5.26 -10.16 2.35
C THR A 141 5.18 -8.87 1.53
N VAL A 142 4.12 -8.07 1.69
CA VAL A 142 3.99 -6.78 1.00
C VAL A 142 4.09 -5.66 2.01
N THR A 143 5.08 -4.78 1.82
CA THR A 143 5.32 -3.62 2.69
C THR A 143 5.32 -2.34 1.83
N PRO A 144 4.41 -1.38 2.09
CA PRO A 144 4.41 -0.11 1.36
C PRO A 144 5.64 0.73 1.70
N GLY A 145 6.17 1.44 0.69
CA GLY A 145 7.34 2.31 0.83
C GLY A 145 7.07 3.73 0.33
N LEU A 146 7.23 4.73 1.18
CA LEU A 146 7.11 6.15 0.84
C LEU A 146 8.49 6.76 0.60
N SER A 147 8.73 7.26 -0.60
CA SER A 147 9.91 8.07 -0.90
C SER A 147 9.51 9.53 -0.98
N VAL A 148 10.03 10.38 -0.09
CA VAL A 148 9.63 11.79 0.03
C VAL A 148 10.82 12.70 0.23
N LYS A 149 10.67 13.99 -0.08
CA LYS A 149 11.61 15.02 0.40
C LYS A 149 11.16 15.48 1.78
N GLY A 150 12.03 15.31 2.79
CA GLY A 150 11.72 15.62 4.17
C GLY A 150 11.18 14.45 4.96
N ALA A 151 11.79 13.28 4.86
CA ALA A 151 11.40 12.06 5.57
C ALA A 151 11.28 12.25 7.10
N THR A 152 12.13 13.12 7.70
CA THR A 152 12.01 13.47 9.12
C THR A 152 10.63 14.08 9.46
N ALA A 153 10.15 15.00 8.63
CA ALA A 153 8.85 15.63 8.84
C ALA A 153 7.69 14.65 8.55
N LEU A 154 7.86 13.75 7.56
CA LEU A 154 6.89 12.67 7.32
C LEU A 154 6.74 11.78 8.56
N LEU A 155 7.84 11.37 9.20
CA LEU A 155 7.77 10.56 10.43
C LEU A 155 6.98 11.26 11.54
N GLN A 156 7.18 12.56 11.72
CA GLN A 156 6.44 13.35 12.69
C GLN A 156 4.94 13.43 12.37
N PHE A 157 4.60 13.53 11.08
CA PHE A 157 3.21 13.45 10.63
C PHE A 157 2.61 12.09 10.95
N LEU A 158 3.26 10.98 10.57
CA LEU A 158 2.77 9.63 10.82
C LEU A 158 2.56 9.34 12.32
N GLN A 159 3.45 9.83 13.17
CA GLN A 159 3.30 9.73 14.62
C GLN A 159 2.09 10.51 15.15
N LYS A 160 1.88 11.74 14.70
CA LYS A 160 0.78 12.61 15.15
C LYS A 160 -0.57 12.17 14.59
N ALA A 161 -0.62 11.80 13.31
CA ALA A 161 -1.84 11.45 12.62
C ALA A 161 -2.32 10.02 12.94
N PHE A 162 -1.41 9.07 12.98
CA PHE A 162 -1.72 7.63 13.00
C PHE A 162 -1.15 6.88 14.21
N GLY A 163 -0.46 7.59 15.13
CA GLY A 163 0.16 6.95 16.28
C GLY A 163 1.29 5.99 15.91
N ALA A 164 2.01 6.27 14.81
CA ALA A 164 3.08 5.41 14.32
C ALA A 164 4.26 5.35 15.30
N ASP A 165 4.77 4.14 15.56
CA ASP A 165 5.99 3.91 16.33
C ASP A 165 7.19 3.69 15.40
N VAL A 166 8.28 4.44 15.59
CA VAL A 166 9.51 4.23 14.83
C VAL A 166 10.21 2.97 15.31
N VAL A 167 10.27 1.94 14.45
CA VAL A 167 10.93 0.66 14.77
C VAL A 167 12.36 0.58 14.28
N PHE A 168 12.69 1.37 13.25
CA PHE A 168 14.03 1.51 12.72
C PHE A 168 14.18 2.88 12.07
N LYS A 169 15.36 3.51 12.20
CA LYS A 169 15.75 4.67 11.40
C LYS A 169 17.27 4.74 11.22
N LYS A 170 17.69 5.20 10.06
CA LYS A 170 19.08 5.55 9.74
C LYS A 170 19.11 7.03 9.39
N GLU A 171 19.93 7.79 10.12
CA GLU A 171 20.16 9.23 9.91
C GLU A 171 21.57 9.44 9.35
N ASP A 172 21.73 10.52 8.59
CA ASP A 172 23.05 11.00 8.22
C ASP A 172 23.69 11.81 9.36
N PRO A 173 24.97 12.25 9.20
CA PRO A 173 25.65 13.05 10.22
C PRO A 173 24.95 14.38 10.56
N GLU A 174 24.15 14.91 9.63
CA GLU A 174 23.36 16.13 9.79
C GLU A 174 22.01 15.88 10.48
N GLY A 175 21.67 14.61 10.81
CA GLY A 175 20.44 14.21 11.48
C GLY A 175 19.23 14.10 10.56
N VAL A 176 19.45 14.06 9.25
CA VAL A 176 18.37 13.82 8.27
C VAL A 176 18.09 12.34 8.17
N VAL A 177 16.85 11.94 8.35
CA VAL A 177 16.41 10.55 8.19
C VAL A 177 16.57 10.13 6.73
N ARG A 178 17.41 9.14 6.47
CA ARG A 178 17.63 8.57 5.13
C ARG A 178 16.69 7.42 4.83
N VAL A 179 16.50 6.56 5.82
CA VAL A 179 15.55 5.43 5.75
C VAL A 179 14.97 5.23 7.14
N ALA A 180 13.71 4.91 7.21
CA ALA A 180 13.04 4.52 8.44
C ALA A 180 11.96 3.46 8.15
N ALA A 181 11.63 2.69 9.17
CA ALA A 181 10.46 1.85 9.23
C ALA A 181 9.63 2.25 10.44
N VAL A 182 8.33 2.39 10.25
CA VAL A 182 7.37 2.69 11.32
C VAL A 182 6.33 1.59 11.40
N MET A 183 5.85 1.32 12.61
CA MET A 183 4.74 0.42 12.89
C MET A 183 3.47 1.24 13.07
N ILE A 184 2.41 0.91 12.32
CA ILE A 184 1.06 1.44 12.49
C ILE A 184 0.15 0.23 12.73
N GLY A 185 -0.37 0.08 13.95
CA GLY A 185 -1.09 -1.12 14.34
C GLY A 185 -0.23 -2.38 14.20
N ASP A 186 -0.62 -3.30 13.30
CA ASP A 186 0.11 -4.55 13.02
C ASP A 186 0.95 -4.51 11.74
N SER A 187 1.11 -3.34 11.12
CA SER A 187 1.70 -3.17 9.79
C SER A 187 2.91 -2.25 9.79
N VAL A 188 3.96 -2.64 9.08
CA VAL A 188 5.14 -1.80 8.83
C VAL A 188 4.92 -0.95 7.59
N LEU A 189 5.38 0.30 7.66
CA LEU A 189 5.51 1.23 6.55
C LEU A 189 6.97 1.69 6.48
N GLU A 190 7.57 1.58 5.30
CA GLU A 190 8.90 2.10 5.06
C GLU A 190 8.85 3.55 4.58
N CYS A 191 9.82 4.34 4.99
CA CYS A 191 9.97 5.74 4.60
C CYS A 191 11.42 6.00 4.21
N SER A 192 11.63 6.71 3.10
CA SER A 192 12.98 7.10 2.67
C SER A 192 13.04 8.55 2.23
N GLU A 193 14.22 9.19 2.42
CA GLU A 193 14.52 10.49 1.83
C GLU A 193 14.77 10.32 0.33
N ALA A 194 13.99 11.01 -0.49
CA ALA A 194 14.13 10.97 -1.93
C ALA A 194 15.45 11.60 -2.38
N HIS A 195 16.22 10.89 -3.19
CA HIS A 195 17.53 11.35 -3.66
C HIS A 195 17.89 10.79 -5.05
N GLY A 196 18.69 11.53 -5.81
CA GLY A 196 19.22 11.09 -7.09
C GLY A 196 18.15 10.58 -8.05
N GLN A 197 18.31 9.36 -8.55
CA GLN A 197 17.34 8.67 -9.40
C GLN A 197 16.09 8.17 -8.63
N TRP A 198 16.16 8.09 -7.31
CA TRP A 198 15.07 7.71 -6.41
C TRP A 198 14.32 8.95 -5.94
N GLY A 199 13.57 9.56 -6.87
CA GLY A 199 12.77 10.76 -6.61
C GLY A 199 11.57 10.50 -5.69
N PRO A 200 10.84 11.57 -5.31
CA PRO A 200 9.61 11.43 -4.55
C PRO A 200 8.61 10.51 -5.27
N ARG A 201 8.02 9.61 -4.50
CA ARG A 201 7.04 8.66 -5.00
C ARG A 201 5.88 8.55 -3.99
N PRO A 202 4.87 9.41 -4.14
CA PRO A 202 3.67 9.32 -3.33
C PRO A 202 2.89 8.07 -3.69
N MET A 203 2.17 7.50 -2.71
CA MET A 203 1.28 6.38 -2.95
C MET A 203 0.00 6.49 -2.13
N ALA A 204 -0.99 5.72 -2.52
CA ALA A 204 -2.20 5.56 -1.74
C ALA A 204 -2.10 4.34 -0.81
N ASN A 205 -2.68 4.47 0.37
CA ASN A 205 -2.75 3.43 1.37
C ASN A 205 -4.14 3.38 1.99
N HIS A 206 -4.67 2.18 2.18
CA HIS A 206 -5.86 1.95 2.97
C HIS A 206 -5.44 1.69 4.43
N LEU A 207 -5.99 2.44 5.36
CA LEU A 207 -5.66 2.39 6.79
C LEU A 207 -6.90 2.00 7.60
N TYR A 208 -6.94 0.77 8.10
CA TYR A 208 -8.02 0.27 8.94
C TYR A 208 -7.76 0.60 10.40
N VAL A 209 -8.72 1.34 11.01
CA VAL A 209 -8.63 1.85 12.38
C VAL A 209 -9.94 1.63 13.13
N PRO A 210 -9.91 1.61 14.48
CA PRO A 210 -11.13 1.44 15.29
C PRO A 210 -12.15 2.56 15.12
N ASP A 211 -11.71 3.80 14.84
CA ASP A 211 -12.55 5.00 14.69
C ASP A 211 -11.98 5.87 13.57
N ALA A 212 -12.55 5.70 12.36
CA ALA A 212 -12.14 6.44 11.16
C ALA A 212 -12.33 7.95 11.32
N ASP A 213 -13.39 8.40 11.99
CA ASP A 213 -13.63 9.83 12.22
C ASP A 213 -12.56 10.47 13.11
N ALA A 214 -12.16 9.78 14.19
CA ALA A 214 -11.14 10.28 15.09
C ALA A 214 -9.78 10.35 14.42
N VAL A 215 -9.38 9.30 13.68
CA VAL A 215 -8.09 9.25 13.00
C VAL A 215 -8.04 10.23 11.81
N TYR A 216 -9.15 10.37 11.06
CA TYR A 216 -9.26 11.38 10.02
C TYR A 216 -9.05 12.79 10.60
N ARG A 217 -9.76 13.15 11.71
CA ARG A 217 -9.56 14.46 12.37
C ARG A 217 -8.12 14.65 12.84
N ALA A 218 -7.47 13.61 13.35
CA ALA A 218 -6.07 13.67 13.76
C ALA A 218 -5.13 13.93 12.55
N ALA A 219 -5.38 13.29 11.40
CA ALA A 219 -4.64 13.51 10.16
C ALA A 219 -4.78 14.97 9.67
N ILE A 220 -6.01 15.52 9.66
CA ILE A 220 -6.26 16.91 9.28
C ILE A 220 -5.55 17.86 10.28
N ALA A 221 -5.64 17.61 11.58
CA ALA A 221 -4.96 18.41 12.61
C ALA A 221 -3.42 18.33 12.50
N ALA A 222 -2.89 17.22 11.98
CA ALA A 222 -1.46 17.04 11.70
C ALA A 222 -1.00 17.70 10.38
N GLY A 223 -1.92 18.29 9.61
CA GLY A 223 -1.62 19.05 8.39
C GLY A 223 -2.00 18.38 7.06
N ALA A 224 -2.77 17.28 7.09
CA ALA A 224 -3.33 16.69 5.89
C ALA A 224 -4.47 17.55 5.32
N THR A 225 -4.66 17.46 4.01
CA THR A 225 -5.79 18.06 3.29
C THR A 225 -6.90 17.02 3.14
N SER A 226 -8.15 17.41 3.42
CA SER A 226 -9.33 16.57 3.17
C SER A 226 -9.50 16.32 1.67
N LEU A 227 -9.66 15.05 1.30
CA LEU A 227 -10.12 14.64 -0.03
C LEU A 227 -11.60 14.22 0.03
N GLU A 228 -11.98 13.51 1.09
CA GLU A 228 -13.36 13.11 1.36
C GLU A 228 -13.57 12.99 2.88
N GLU A 229 -14.64 13.61 3.41
CA GLU A 229 -14.99 13.43 4.82
C GLU A 229 -15.51 12.02 5.11
N PRO A 230 -15.30 11.49 6.33
CA PRO A 230 -15.77 10.17 6.70
C PRO A 230 -17.29 10.03 6.57
N LYS A 231 -17.73 9.02 5.83
CA LYS A 231 -19.13 8.64 5.66
C LYS A 231 -19.27 7.12 5.60
N ASP A 232 -20.49 6.63 5.82
CA ASP A 232 -20.81 5.24 5.63
C ASP A 232 -20.84 4.92 4.14
N GLN A 233 -20.06 3.93 3.73
CA GLN A 233 -19.89 3.53 2.35
C GLN A 233 -20.80 2.33 2.02
N PHE A 234 -21.25 2.24 0.79
CA PHE A 234 -22.12 1.16 0.35
C PHE A 234 -21.50 -0.24 0.48
N TYR A 235 -20.17 -0.33 0.55
CA TYR A 235 -19.42 -1.57 0.67
C TYR A 235 -19.13 -2.01 2.11
N GLY A 236 -19.77 -1.36 3.12
CA GLY A 236 -19.75 -1.83 4.51
C GLY A 236 -18.64 -1.28 5.37
N GLU A 237 -18.14 -0.12 5.03
CA GLU A 237 -17.13 0.61 5.81
C GLU A 237 -17.61 2.03 6.14
N ARG A 238 -17.12 2.57 7.26
CA ARG A 238 -17.11 4.00 7.47
C ARG A 238 -15.72 4.51 7.09
N SER A 239 -15.63 5.29 6.03
CA SER A 239 -14.33 5.74 5.54
C SER A 239 -14.34 7.16 5.02
N GLY A 240 -13.17 7.83 5.14
CA GLY A 240 -12.82 9.10 4.55
C GLY A 240 -11.44 9.04 3.92
N ALA A 241 -11.07 10.09 3.21
CA ALA A 241 -9.78 10.18 2.55
C ALA A 241 -9.09 11.51 2.84
N ALA A 242 -7.80 11.46 3.10
CA ALA A 242 -6.96 12.63 3.30
C ALA A 242 -5.66 12.51 2.50
N MET A 243 -5.09 13.65 2.12
CA MET A 243 -3.79 13.71 1.44
C MET A 243 -2.80 14.43 2.36
N ASP A 244 -1.65 13.81 2.60
CA ASP A 244 -0.59 14.45 3.36
C ASP A 244 0.18 15.49 2.52
N ALA A 245 1.13 16.20 3.16
CA ALA A 245 1.89 17.26 2.51
C ALA A 245 2.84 16.77 1.39
N TRP A 246 3.07 15.48 1.29
CA TRP A 246 3.92 14.85 0.26
C TRP A 246 3.11 14.23 -0.89
N GLY A 247 1.76 14.34 -0.81
CA GLY A 247 0.85 13.82 -1.82
C GLY A 247 0.48 12.36 -1.62
N ASN A 248 0.81 11.73 -0.50
CA ASN A 248 0.32 10.39 -0.20
C ASN A 248 -1.16 10.46 0.16
N HIS A 249 -1.95 9.53 -0.36
CA HIS A 249 -3.37 9.40 -0.06
C HIS A 249 -3.58 8.35 1.04
N TRP A 250 -4.43 8.69 2.00
CA TRP A 250 -4.79 7.86 3.14
C TRP A 250 -6.29 7.64 3.12
N TYR A 251 -6.73 6.43 2.74
CA TYR A 251 -8.11 5.97 2.88
C TYR A 251 -8.27 5.42 4.28
N ILE A 252 -8.86 6.22 5.17
CA ILE A 252 -8.96 5.92 6.61
C ILE A 252 -10.31 5.29 6.85
N ALA A 253 -10.35 4.02 7.25
CA ALA A 253 -11.57 3.23 7.32
C ALA A 253 -11.74 2.47 8.64
N THR A 254 -13.00 2.31 9.03
CA THR A 254 -13.44 1.34 10.03
C THR A 254 -14.36 0.34 9.36
N HIS A 255 -13.96 -0.93 9.31
CA HIS A 255 -14.82 -2.00 8.82
C HIS A 255 -16.02 -2.17 9.76
N GLN A 256 -17.24 -2.14 9.21
CA GLN A 256 -18.48 -2.21 9.95
C GLN A 256 -19.22 -3.53 9.72
N GLU A 257 -19.28 -3.97 8.44
CA GLU A 257 -19.98 -5.19 8.07
C GLU A 257 -19.28 -5.92 6.90
N THR A 258 -19.25 -7.24 6.96
CA THR A 258 -18.74 -8.07 5.86
C THR A 258 -19.89 -8.40 4.91
N LEU A 259 -19.81 -7.88 3.69
CA LEU A 259 -20.81 -8.09 2.65
C LEU A 259 -20.36 -9.15 1.64
N SER A 260 -21.32 -9.88 1.09
CA SER A 260 -21.03 -10.70 -0.09
C SER A 260 -20.77 -9.83 -1.32
N GLU A 261 -20.02 -10.37 -2.28
CA GLU A 261 -19.77 -9.68 -3.56
C GLU A 261 -21.07 -9.26 -4.27
N ALA A 262 -22.08 -10.15 -4.24
CA ALA A 262 -23.39 -9.87 -4.82
C ALA A 262 -24.08 -8.67 -4.14
N GLU A 263 -23.98 -8.57 -2.82
CA GLU A 263 -24.55 -7.46 -2.05
C GLU A 263 -23.82 -6.15 -2.30
N VAL A 264 -22.47 -6.17 -2.37
CA VAL A 264 -21.68 -4.99 -2.76
C VAL A 264 -22.09 -4.48 -4.14
N ARG A 265 -22.23 -5.36 -5.13
CA ARG A 265 -22.67 -5.00 -6.49
C ARG A 265 -24.09 -4.43 -6.50
N ARG A 266 -25.01 -5.00 -5.74
CA ARG A 266 -26.39 -4.49 -5.62
C ARG A 266 -26.40 -3.07 -5.05
N ARG A 267 -25.71 -2.85 -3.91
CA ARG A 267 -25.64 -1.53 -3.27
C ARG A 267 -24.92 -0.51 -4.14
N ALA A 268 -23.89 -0.90 -4.89
CA ALA A 268 -23.21 -0.03 -5.84
C ALA A 268 -24.16 0.48 -6.95
N ALA A 269 -25.02 -0.40 -7.49
CA ALA A 269 -26.00 -0.02 -8.51
C ALA A 269 -27.05 0.98 -7.97
N GLU A 270 -27.51 0.77 -6.74
CA GLU A 270 -28.45 1.69 -6.07
C GLU A 270 -27.81 3.04 -5.80
N HIS A 271 -26.55 3.06 -5.37
CA HIS A 271 -25.79 4.30 -5.12
C HIS A 271 -25.59 5.13 -6.40
N SER A 272 -25.30 4.47 -7.52
CA SER A 272 -25.13 5.13 -8.82
C SER A 272 -26.42 5.77 -9.33
N THR A 273 -27.58 5.14 -9.08
CA THR A 273 -28.89 5.68 -9.47
C THR A 273 -29.35 6.84 -8.59
N ALA A 274 -28.87 6.95 -7.36
CA ALA A 274 -29.21 8.03 -6.43
C ALA A 274 -28.34 9.29 -6.65
N ALA A 275 -27.20 9.17 -7.35
CA ALA A 275 -26.25 10.27 -7.62
C ALA A 275 -26.43 10.92 -9.00
N GLY A 276 -27.29 10.38 -9.89
CA GLY A 276 -27.66 10.94 -11.20
C GLY A 276 -29.00 11.61 -11.17
#